data_ae65b59477be8d7b04f5f520f9161ed4
#
_entry.id   ae65b59477be8d7b04f5f520f9161ed4
#
_cell.length_a   1.000
_cell.length_b   1.000
_cell.length_c   1.000
_cell.angle_alpha   90.00
_cell.angle_beta   90.00
_cell.angle_gamma   90.00
#
_symmetry.space_group_name_H-M   'P 1'
#
loop_
_entity.id
_entity.type
_entity.pdbx_description
1 polymer ?
#
loop_
_entity_poly.entity_id
_entity_poly.type
_entity_poly.pdbx_seq_one_letter_code
_entity_poly.pdbx_strand_id
1 'polypeptide(L)'
;MQIAVLSDLHLGRKNALDQFYRNPDAEHKLNRLLIRLEKSVDKIVLLGDIFETLRGKFPGQASELKRILKKYPFIARKIMEDPRYFLIQGNHDLATGKILNARETLIIKDGGTSICFFHGHQVDSWYRSKLKTFLCNIGIWAGGRLEVAGMDVTRGGNIISKLKSQNNEWVAGDFEEASIKFANKRGCDVAVTGHSHHPMKVEFKDGLFLNSGTWVAGREDLVMIDTSVGLYEVHKRIDNIVF
;
A
#
# COMPACT_ATOMS: atom_id res chain seq x y z
N MET A 1 12.55 -3.43 18.51
CA MET A 1 12.50 -2.40 17.42
C MET A 1 11.06 -2.05 17.13
N GLN A 2 10.77 -0.75 16.98
CA GLN A 2 9.43 -0.27 16.66
C GLN A 2 9.33 0.11 15.18
N ILE A 3 8.28 -0.39 14.49
CA ILE A 3 8.08 -0.20 13.05
C ILE A 3 6.64 0.26 12.80
N ALA A 4 6.49 1.35 12.04
CA ALA A 4 5.20 1.80 11.54
C ALA A 4 5.07 1.43 10.04
N VAL A 5 3.89 0.98 9.62
CA VAL A 5 3.66 0.56 8.23
C VAL A 5 2.41 1.23 7.68
N LEU A 6 2.56 1.95 6.57
CA LEU A 6 1.49 2.58 5.81
C LEU A 6 1.53 2.08 4.37
N SER A 7 0.37 1.94 3.73
CA SER A 7 0.26 1.62 2.30
C SER A 7 -0.92 2.33 1.66
N ASP A 8 -1.02 2.20 0.35
CA ASP A 8 -2.22 2.56 -0.41
C ASP A 8 -2.69 3.99 -0.14
N LEU A 9 -1.73 4.95 -0.16
CA LEU A 9 -2.01 6.38 -0.03
C LEU A 9 -2.59 6.95 -1.33
N HIS A 10 -2.16 6.43 -2.48
CA HIS A 10 -2.56 6.86 -3.82
C HIS A 10 -2.44 8.37 -4.04
N LEU A 11 -1.31 8.97 -3.61
CA LEU A 11 -1.00 10.38 -3.82
C LEU A 11 -0.91 10.68 -5.31
N GLY A 12 -1.78 11.56 -5.80
CA GLY A 12 -1.83 11.95 -7.20
C GLY A 12 -1.29 13.37 -7.45
N ARG A 13 -1.92 14.11 -8.37
CA ARG A 13 -1.46 15.47 -8.74
C ARG A 13 -2.24 16.60 -8.09
N LYS A 14 -2.99 16.36 -7.04
CA LYS A 14 -3.93 17.30 -6.40
C LYS A 14 -4.97 17.85 -7.40
N ASN A 15 -5.54 16.97 -8.20
CA ASN A 15 -6.61 17.23 -9.14
C ASN A 15 -7.77 16.25 -8.98
N ALA A 16 -8.80 16.33 -9.81
CA ALA A 16 -9.99 15.48 -9.72
C ALA A 16 -9.69 13.97 -9.82
N LEU A 17 -8.54 13.56 -10.39
CA LEU A 17 -8.09 12.18 -10.49
C LEU A 17 -7.37 11.69 -9.22
N ASP A 18 -7.04 12.58 -8.30
CA ASP A 18 -6.30 12.27 -7.07
C ASP A 18 -7.27 11.85 -5.96
N GLN A 19 -7.31 10.56 -5.67
CA GLN A 19 -8.23 10.01 -4.67
C GLN A 19 -7.89 10.44 -3.25
N PHE A 20 -6.61 10.57 -2.93
CA PHE A 20 -6.14 11.05 -1.63
C PHE A 20 -6.56 12.50 -1.39
N TYR A 21 -6.37 13.36 -2.38
CA TYR A 21 -6.66 14.79 -2.30
C TYR A 21 -8.16 15.11 -2.18
N ARG A 22 -9.04 14.15 -2.49
CA ARG A 22 -10.49 14.31 -2.27
C ARG A 22 -10.88 14.46 -0.80
N ASN A 23 -10.04 14.01 0.12
CA ASN A 23 -10.17 14.32 1.55
C ASN A 23 -9.28 15.54 1.87
N PRO A 24 -9.85 16.73 2.13
CA PRO A 24 -9.08 17.97 2.30
C PRO A 24 -8.06 17.91 3.45
N ASP A 25 -8.35 17.15 4.50
CA ASP A 25 -7.50 17.07 5.69
C ASP A 25 -6.46 15.94 5.63
N ALA A 26 -6.54 15.03 4.63
CA ALA A 26 -5.72 13.84 4.59
C ALA A 26 -4.22 14.16 4.57
N GLU A 27 -3.79 15.15 3.77
CA GLU A 27 -2.37 15.54 3.71
C GLU A 27 -1.88 16.11 5.04
N HIS A 28 -2.68 16.95 5.69
CA HIS A 28 -2.33 17.51 7.00
C HIS A 28 -2.22 16.40 8.06
N LYS A 29 -3.18 15.49 8.09
CA LYS A 29 -3.19 14.35 9.02
C LYS A 29 -2.00 13.43 8.77
N LEU A 30 -1.71 13.09 7.49
CA LEU A 30 -0.56 12.28 7.13
C LEU A 30 0.75 12.92 7.59
N ASN A 31 0.95 14.21 7.30
CA ASN A 31 2.17 14.92 7.68
C ASN A 31 2.34 14.96 9.22
N ARG A 32 1.26 15.22 9.95
CA ARG A 32 1.29 15.18 11.43
C ARG A 32 1.60 13.79 11.97
N LEU A 33 1.01 12.74 11.37
CA LEU A 33 1.30 11.37 11.75
C LEU A 33 2.78 11.05 11.52
N LEU A 34 3.33 11.34 10.34
CA LEU A 34 4.73 11.07 10.04
C LEU A 34 5.68 11.78 11.03
N ILE A 35 5.41 13.04 11.38
CA ILE A 35 6.19 13.78 12.39
C ILE A 35 6.14 13.11 13.77
N ARG A 36 4.99 12.53 14.16
CA ARG A 36 4.86 11.79 15.42
C ARG A 36 5.61 10.46 15.36
N LEU A 37 5.42 9.69 14.29
CA LEU A 37 6.09 8.41 14.09
C LEU A 37 7.61 8.56 14.12
N GLU A 38 8.16 9.62 13.50
CA GLU A 38 9.59 9.92 13.52
C GLU A 38 10.18 10.10 14.93
N LYS A 39 9.35 10.38 15.92
CA LYS A 39 9.78 10.51 17.34
C LYS A 39 9.64 9.23 18.13
N SER A 40 8.83 8.28 17.66
CA SER A 40 8.41 7.12 18.42
C SER A 40 8.83 5.78 17.81
N VAL A 41 9.21 5.73 16.51
CA VAL A 41 9.55 4.46 15.86
C VAL A 41 10.95 4.49 15.25
N ASP A 42 11.57 3.32 15.15
CA ASP A 42 12.88 3.13 14.53
C ASP A 42 12.79 3.13 12.99
N LYS A 43 11.68 2.63 12.44
CA LYS A 43 11.48 2.49 10.99
C LYS A 43 10.05 2.82 10.58
N ILE A 44 9.93 3.44 9.40
CA ILE A 44 8.66 3.71 8.72
C ILE A 44 8.69 3.01 7.37
N VAL A 45 7.81 2.03 7.18
CA VAL A 45 7.69 1.28 5.93
C VAL A 45 6.50 1.81 5.15
N LEU A 46 6.77 2.39 3.98
CA LEU A 46 5.79 2.80 3.00
C LEU A 46 5.60 1.64 2.02
N LEU A 47 4.51 0.88 2.21
CA LEU A 47 4.37 -0.49 1.72
C LEU A 47 3.63 -0.57 0.37
N GLY A 48 4.01 0.28 -0.57
CA GLY A 48 3.50 0.30 -1.95
C GLY A 48 2.20 1.08 -2.14
N ASP A 49 1.92 1.39 -3.40
CA ASP A 49 0.80 2.24 -3.84
C ASP A 49 0.76 3.58 -3.08
N ILE A 50 1.97 4.11 -2.79
CA ILE A 50 2.13 5.44 -2.19
C ILE A 50 1.77 6.52 -3.22
N PHE A 51 2.11 6.31 -4.48
CA PHE A 51 1.88 7.26 -5.56
C PHE A 51 0.96 6.69 -6.64
N GLU A 52 -0.03 7.49 -7.07
CA GLU A 52 -1.00 7.10 -8.11
C GLU A 52 -0.49 7.46 -9.51
N THR A 53 0.36 6.63 -10.09
CA THR A 53 0.91 6.88 -11.42
C THR A 53 0.03 6.35 -12.55
N LEU A 54 -0.93 5.47 -12.27
CA LEU A 54 -1.81 4.88 -13.30
C LEU A 54 -2.86 5.87 -13.82
N ARG A 55 -3.28 6.84 -13.00
CA ARG A 55 -4.28 7.87 -13.38
C ARG A 55 -3.68 9.08 -14.11
N GLY A 56 -2.40 9.05 -14.47
CA GLY A 56 -1.71 10.08 -15.23
C GLY A 56 -2.13 10.20 -16.69
N LYS A 57 -1.39 11.00 -17.50
CA LYS A 57 -1.64 11.13 -18.95
C LYS A 57 -1.60 9.76 -19.64
N PHE A 58 -0.62 8.95 -19.28
CA PHE A 58 -0.50 7.54 -19.65
C PHE A 58 -0.19 6.74 -18.36
N PRO A 59 -0.72 5.51 -18.22
CA PRO A 59 -0.57 4.76 -16.99
C PRO A 59 0.89 4.36 -16.69
N GLY A 60 1.31 4.52 -15.43
CA GLY A 60 2.59 4.01 -14.91
C GLY A 60 3.86 4.75 -15.34
N GLN A 61 3.75 5.96 -15.93
CA GLN A 61 4.93 6.67 -16.41
C GLN A 61 5.77 7.29 -15.29
N ALA A 62 7.10 7.20 -15.43
CA ALA A 62 8.07 7.86 -14.56
C ALA A 62 7.91 9.40 -14.50
N SER A 63 7.50 10.01 -15.63
CA SER A 63 7.20 11.45 -15.69
C SER A 63 6.02 11.83 -14.81
N GLU A 64 5.05 10.92 -14.62
CA GLU A 64 3.91 11.13 -13.73
C GLU A 64 4.37 11.14 -12.27
N LEU A 65 5.18 10.17 -11.87
CA LEU A 65 5.76 10.13 -10.52
C LEU A 65 6.52 11.43 -10.20
N LYS A 66 7.35 11.94 -11.13
CA LYS A 66 8.07 13.21 -10.94
C LYS A 66 7.13 14.41 -10.72
N ARG A 67 5.95 14.42 -11.38
CA ARG A 67 4.95 15.47 -11.17
C ARG A 67 4.28 15.35 -9.80
N ILE A 68 3.97 14.12 -9.36
CA ILE A 68 3.38 13.85 -8.06
C ILE A 68 4.33 14.26 -6.94
N LEU A 69 5.61 13.87 -7.01
CA LEU A 69 6.63 14.24 -6.02
C LEU A 69 6.72 15.78 -5.81
N LYS A 70 6.56 16.56 -6.89
CA LYS A 70 6.52 18.03 -6.79
C LYS A 70 5.26 18.54 -6.07
N LYS A 71 4.17 17.79 -6.05
CA LYS A 71 2.92 18.16 -5.37
C LYS A 71 2.92 17.81 -3.89
N TYR A 72 3.70 16.81 -3.51
CA TYR A 72 3.85 16.33 -2.13
C TYR A 72 5.32 16.40 -1.66
N PRO A 73 5.91 17.63 -1.59
CA PRO A 73 7.35 17.79 -1.33
C PRO A 73 7.76 17.32 0.06
N PHE A 74 6.85 17.35 1.05
CA PHE A 74 7.15 16.91 2.40
C PHE A 74 7.47 15.40 2.43
N ILE A 75 6.54 14.55 1.98
CA ILE A 75 6.76 13.11 1.97
C ILE A 75 7.86 12.70 0.98
N ALA A 76 7.96 13.38 -0.16
CA ALA A 76 9.03 13.14 -1.13
C ALA A 76 10.43 13.33 -0.50
N ARG A 77 10.63 14.42 0.25
CA ARG A 77 11.87 14.69 0.95
C ARG A 77 12.16 13.64 2.03
N LYS A 78 11.12 13.25 2.82
CA LYS A 78 11.29 12.21 3.84
C LYS A 78 11.77 10.88 3.25
N ILE A 79 11.17 10.45 2.15
CA ILE A 79 11.57 9.20 1.46
C ILE A 79 13.02 9.28 0.96
N MET A 80 13.45 10.45 0.47
CA MET A 80 14.77 10.61 -0.14
C MET A 80 15.89 10.86 0.86
N GLU A 81 15.61 11.51 1.99
CA GLU A 81 16.64 12.05 2.88
C GLU A 81 16.69 11.37 4.25
N ASP A 82 15.57 10.80 4.74
CA ASP A 82 15.50 10.22 6.07
C ASP A 82 15.72 8.69 6.02
N PRO A 83 16.81 8.16 6.60
CA PRO A 83 17.15 6.73 6.52
C PRO A 83 16.16 5.80 7.24
N ARG A 84 15.23 6.33 8.02
CA ARG A 84 14.18 5.54 8.68
C ARG A 84 13.09 5.10 7.71
N TYR A 85 12.95 5.78 6.54
CA TYR A 85 11.93 5.47 5.56
C TYR A 85 12.38 4.37 4.61
N PHE A 86 11.56 3.34 4.49
CA PHE A 86 11.72 2.24 3.56
C PHE A 86 10.55 2.25 2.58
N LEU A 87 10.83 2.41 1.30
CA LEU A 87 9.82 2.43 0.25
C LEU A 87 9.77 1.07 -0.47
N ILE A 88 8.57 0.49 -0.53
CA ILE A 88 8.26 -0.72 -1.28
C ILE A 88 7.46 -0.34 -2.51
N GLN A 89 7.68 -1.03 -3.63
CA GLN A 89 6.91 -0.84 -4.86
C GLN A 89 5.51 -1.44 -4.74
N GLY A 90 4.49 -0.66 -5.13
CA GLY A 90 3.16 -1.18 -5.41
C GLY A 90 2.91 -1.34 -6.92
N ASN A 91 1.74 -1.84 -7.27
CA ASN A 91 1.35 -1.97 -8.68
C ASN A 91 0.92 -0.64 -9.33
N HIS A 92 0.51 0.36 -8.56
CA HIS A 92 0.21 1.72 -9.04
C HIS A 92 1.46 2.60 -9.18
N ASP A 93 2.56 2.26 -8.54
CA ASP A 93 3.76 3.10 -8.48
C ASP A 93 5.08 2.39 -8.82
N LEU A 94 5.05 1.42 -9.75
CA LEU A 94 6.24 0.69 -10.21
C LEU A 94 7.42 1.57 -10.63
N ALA A 95 7.16 2.80 -11.05
CA ALA A 95 8.20 3.77 -11.39
C ALA A 95 9.09 4.17 -10.19
N THR A 96 8.64 3.92 -8.95
CA THR A 96 9.38 4.22 -7.72
C THR A 96 10.69 3.44 -7.62
N GLY A 97 10.75 2.21 -8.16
CA GLY A 97 11.97 1.41 -8.18
C GLY A 97 13.12 2.10 -8.93
N LYS A 98 12.82 2.72 -10.08
CA LYS A 98 13.83 3.42 -10.90
C LYS A 98 14.18 4.83 -10.39
N ILE A 99 13.22 5.51 -9.75
CA ILE A 99 13.36 6.93 -9.40
C ILE A 99 13.76 7.13 -7.94
N LEU A 100 13.23 6.28 -7.04
CA LEU A 100 13.39 6.41 -5.60
C LEU A 100 14.06 5.19 -4.96
N ASN A 101 14.61 4.25 -5.77
CA ASN A 101 15.21 3.00 -5.31
C ASN A 101 14.28 2.16 -4.41
N ALA A 102 12.96 2.22 -4.66
CA ALA A 102 11.99 1.40 -3.95
C ALA A 102 12.26 -0.09 -4.16
N ARG A 103 12.08 -0.88 -3.13
CA ARG A 103 12.31 -2.33 -3.13
C ARG A 103 11.04 -3.07 -3.50
N GLU A 104 11.14 -4.26 -4.06
CA GLU A 104 10.00 -5.15 -4.26
C GLU A 104 9.59 -5.85 -2.95
N THR A 105 10.59 -6.10 -2.10
CA THR A 105 10.43 -6.81 -0.82
C THR A 105 11.48 -6.29 0.16
N LEU A 106 11.10 -6.16 1.42
CA LEU A 106 12.01 -5.85 2.53
C LEU A 106 11.87 -6.95 3.59
N ILE A 107 12.99 -7.48 4.05
CA ILE A 107 13.03 -8.43 5.16
C ILE A 107 13.73 -7.76 6.33
N ILE A 108 13.07 -7.78 7.47
CA ILE A 108 13.63 -7.30 8.75
C ILE A 108 13.67 -8.48 9.71
N LYS A 109 14.84 -8.70 10.31
CA LYS A 109 15.06 -9.71 11.34
C LYS A 109 15.42 -9.02 12.63
N ASP A 110 14.62 -9.21 13.66
CA ASP A 110 14.83 -8.62 14.97
C ASP A 110 14.10 -9.41 16.07
N GLY A 111 14.71 -9.53 17.26
CA GLY A 111 14.08 -10.22 18.38
C GLY A 111 13.73 -11.69 18.14
N GLY A 112 14.44 -12.38 17.25
CA GLY A 112 14.14 -13.76 16.87
C GLY A 112 12.99 -13.91 15.86
N THR A 113 12.36 -12.81 15.42
CA THR A 113 11.29 -12.80 14.43
C THR A 113 11.81 -12.31 13.09
N SER A 114 11.36 -12.92 12.01
CA SER A 114 11.65 -12.52 10.63
C SER A 114 10.37 -12.01 9.95
N ILE A 115 10.38 -10.75 9.53
CA ILE A 115 9.22 -10.07 8.97
C ILE A 115 9.47 -9.76 7.50
N CYS A 116 8.55 -10.19 6.63
CA CYS A 116 8.57 -9.93 5.20
C CYS A 116 7.55 -8.85 4.83
N PHE A 117 8.03 -7.71 4.36
CA PHE A 117 7.22 -6.60 3.85
C PHE A 117 7.20 -6.63 2.33
N PHE A 118 6.03 -6.68 1.73
CA PHE A 118 5.82 -6.60 0.29
C PHE A 118 4.41 -6.07 0.02
N HIS A 119 4.18 -5.44 -1.12
CA HIS A 119 2.89 -4.77 -1.32
C HIS A 119 1.69 -5.73 -1.37
N GLY A 120 1.85 -6.90 -1.98
CA GLY A 120 0.77 -7.91 -2.08
C GLY A 120 0.39 -8.27 -3.51
N HIS A 121 0.57 -7.38 -4.50
CA HIS A 121 0.30 -7.68 -5.91
C HIS A 121 1.11 -8.88 -6.43
N GLN A 122 2.24 -9.20 -5.81
CA GLN A 122 3.10 -10.35 -6.15
C GLN A 122 2.40 -11.70 -5.97
N VAL A 123 1.43 -11.78 -5.05
CA VAL A 123 0.66 -13.00 -4.77
C VAL A 123 -0.73 -12.98 -5.38
N ASP A 124 -1.21 -11.82 -5.83
CA ASP A 124 -2.50 -11.69 -6.54
C ASP A 124 -2.44 -12.34 -7.92
N SER A 125 -3.36 -13.26 -8.17
CA SER A 125 -3.47 -14.02 -9.43
C SER A 125 -3.61 -13.14 -10.67
N TRP A 126 -4.25 -11.96 -10.54
CA TRP A 126 -4.42 -11.00 -11.62
C TRP A 126 -3.12 -10.34 -12.05
N TYR A 127 -2.20 -10.13 -11.11
CA TYR A 127 -0.90 -9.50 -11.38
C TYR A 127 0.21 -10.47 -11.77
N ARG A 128 -0.05 -11.81 -11.73
CA ARG A 128 0.88 -12.83 -12.23
C ARG A 128 0.98 -12.86 -13.75
N SER A 129 -0.04 -12.40 -14.47
CA SER A 129 -0.08 -12.34 -15.94
C SER A 129 0.18 -10.93 -16.44
N LYS A 130 1.19 -10.74 -17.29
CA LYS A 130 1.49 -9.44 -17.91
C LYS A 130 0.29 -8.86 -18.67
N LEU A 131 -0.49 -9.72 -19.36
CA LEU A 131 -1.68 -9.27 -20.08
C LEU A 131 -2.79 -8.82 -19.12
N LYS A 132 -3.08 -9.60 -18.08
CA LYS A 132 -4.07 -9.21 -17.04
C LYS A 132 -3.66 -7.90 -16.36
N THR A 133 -2.38 -7.76 -15.97
CA THR A 133 -1.84 -6.52 -15.39
C THR A 133 -2.03 -5.32 -16.31
N PHE A 134 -1.72 -5.47 -17.61
CA PHE A 134 -1.90 -4.41 -18.60
C PHE A 134 -3.37 -4.00 -18.72
N LEU A 135 -4.29 -4.96 -18.80
CA LEU A 135 -5.74 -4.70 -18.87
C LEU A 135 -6.25 -4.01 -17.59
N CYS A 136 -5.79 -4.43 -16.40
CA CYS A 136 -6.10 -3.78 -15.14
C CYS A 136 -5.64 -2.31 -15.15
N ASN A 137 -4.39 -2.04 -15.56
CA ASN A 137 -3.83 -0.70 -15.61
C ASN A 137 -4.61 0.22 -16.56
N ILE A 138 -5.01 -0.28 -17.73
CA ILE A 138 -5.90 0.47 -18.66
C ILE A 138 -7.27 0.69 -18.04
N GLY A 139 -7.84 -0.31 -17.37
CA GLY A 139 -9.12 -0.20 -16.66
C GLY A 139 -9.10 0.90 -15.59
N ILE A 140 -8.05 0.94 -14.75
CA ILE A 140 -7.85 1.98 -13.74
C ILE A 140 -7.72 3.36 -14.39
N TRP A 141 -6.93 3.46 -15.45
CA TRP A 141 -6.72 4.70 -16.19
C TRP A 141 -8.02 5.24 -16.82
N ALA A 142 -8.78 4.38 -17.52
CA ALA A 142 -10.04 4.75 -18.16
C ALA A 142 -11.12 5.06 -17.11
N GLY A 143 -11.25 4.21 -16.08
CA GLY A 143 -12.21 4.37 -14.99
C GLY A 143 -12.05 5.71 -14.29
N GLY A 144 -10.82 6.13 -13.99
CA GLY A 144 -10.58 7.44 -13.38
C GLY A 144 -11.08 8.60 -14.23
N ARG A 145 -10.99 8.51 -15.56
CA ARG A 145 -11.49 9.56 -16.48
C ARG A 145 -13.01 9.58 -16.58
N LEU A 146 -13.63 8.42 -16.63
CA LEU A 146 -15.08 8.28 -16.62
C LEU A 146 -15.67 8.82 -15.32
N GLU A 147 -15.02 8.55 -14.18
CA GLU A 147 -15.41 9.06 -12.87
C GLU A 147 -15.38 10.60 -12.83
N VAL A 148 -14.33 11.23 -13.37
CA VAL A 148 -14.23 12.69 -13.47
C VAL A 148 -15.28 13.27 -14.43
N ALA A 149 -15.66 12.53 -15.47
CA ALA A 149 -16.75 12.90 -16.39
C ALA A 149 -18.16 12.72 -15.78
N GLY A 150 -18.26 12.36 -14.49
CA GLY A 150 -19.53 12.19 -13.78
C GLY A 150 -20.21 10.84 -14.00
N MET A 151 -19.52 9.87 -14.64
CA MET A 151 -20.05 8.52 -14.82
C MET A 151 -19.82 7.68 -13.55
N ASP A 152 -20.85 6.99 -13.09
CA ASP A 152 -20.72 6.04 -11.97
C ASP A 152 -19.96 4.77 -12.41
N VAL A 153 -18.66 4.76 -12.16
CA VAL A 153 -17.78 3.61 -12.45
C VAL A 153 -17.80 2.57 -11.33
N THR A 154 -18.47 2.83 -10.20
CA THR A 154 -18.55 1.88 -9.08
C THR A 154 -19.28 0.62 -9.48
N ARG A 155 -20.27 0.72 -10.39
CA ARG A 155 -20.94 -0.44 -11.00
C ARG A 155 -19.97 -1.32 -11.79
N GLY A 156 -19.04 -0.72 -12.56
CA GLY A 156 -18.00 -1.46 -13.26
C GLY A 156 -17.03 -2.18 -12.32
N GLY A 157 -16.59 -1.50 -11.24
CA GLY A 157 -15.77 -2.09 -10.18
C GLY A 157 -16.49 -3.24 -9.47
N ASN A 158 -17.78 -3.09 -9.20
CA ASN A 158 -18.61 -4.15 -8.63
C ASN A 158 -18.81 -5.34 -9.57
N ILE A 159 -18.86 -5.13 -10.88
CA ILE A 159 -18.91 -6.21 -11.88
C ILE A 159 -17.57 -6.97 -11.89
N ILE A 160 -16.43 -6.27 -11.88
CA ILE A 160 -15.10 -6.88 -11.82
C ILE A 160 -14.92 -7.67 -10.51
N SER A 161 -15.35 -7.11 -9.37
CA SER A 161 -15.30 -7.81 -8.08
C SER A 161 -16.22 -9.03 -8.04
N LYS A 162 -17.43 -8.93 -8.65
CA LYS A 162 -18.33 -10.08 -8.81
C LYS A 162 -17.76 -11.15 -9.75
N LEU A 163 -17.14 -10.76 -10.87
CA LEU A 163 -16.47 -11.71 -11.76
C LEU A 163 -15.28 -12.40 -11.06
N LYS A 164 -14.53 -11.68 -10.23
CA LYS A 164 -13.49 -12.26 -9.37
C LYS A 164 -14.08 -13.29 -8.41
N SER A 165 -15.19 -12.96 -7.73
CA SER A 165 -15.84 -13.87 -6.77
C SER A 165 -16.55 -15.06 -7.43
N GLN A 166 -17.12 -14.90 -8.64
CA GLN A 166 -17.79 -16.00 -9.37
C GLN A 166 -16.81 -17.03 -9.95
N ASN A 167 -15.55 -16.64 -10.22
CA ASN A 167 -14.54 -17.56 -10.72
C ASN A 167 -13.75 -18.28 -9.63
N ASN A 168 -14.20 -18.26 -8.36
CA ASN A 168 -13.45 -18.78 -7.20
C ASN A 168 -12.01 -18.23 -7.08
N GLU A 169 -11.70 -17.10 -7.71
CA GLU A 169 -10.35 -16.52 -7.68
C GLU A 169 -10.10 -15.69 -6.41
N TRP A 170 -11.14 -15.49 -5.58
CA TRP A 170 -11.06 -14.82 -4.27
C TRP A 170 -11.97 -15.55 -3.26
N VAL A 171 -11.52 -16.65 -2.73
CA VAL A 171 -12.03 -17.18 -1.48
C VAL A 171 -11.41 -16.34 -0.36
N ALA A 172 -12.20 -15.90 0.61
CA ALA A 172 -11.66 -15.23 1.80
C ALA A 172 -10.62 -16.17 2.44
N GLY A 173 -9.36 -15.70 2.52
CA GLY A 173 -8.24 -16.51 3.01
C GLY A 173 -7.17 -16.83 1.95
N ASP A 174 -7.49 -16.86 0.65
CA ASP A 174 -6.52 -17.25 -0.40
C ASP A 174 -5.36 -16.25 -0.52
N PHE A 175 -5.63 -14.95 -0.38
CA PHE A 175 -4.62 -13.91 -0.45
C PHE A 175 -3.71 -13.94 0.78
N GLU A 176 -4.31 -14.11 1.95
CA GLU A 176 -3.63 -14.20 3.24
C GLU A 176 -2.72 -15.43 3.27
N GLU A 177 -3.24 -16.61 2.90
CA GLU A 177 -2.44 -17.84 2.80
C GLU A 177 -1.32 -17.74 1.76
N ALA A 178 -1.61 -17.17 0.60
CA ALA A 178 -0.60 -16.96 -0.43
C ALA A 178 0.49 -16.01 0.06
N SER A 179 0.13 -15.00 0.87
CA SER A 179 1.07 -14.06 1.50
C SER A 179 1.95 -14.74 2.53
N ILE A 180 1.39 -15.60 3.39
CA ILE A 180 2.16 -16.41 4.33
C ILE A 180 3.11 -17.35 3.58
N LYS A 181 2.63 -18.07 2.57
CA LYS A 181 3.46 -18.95 1.73
C LYS A 181 4.60 -18.19 1.04
N PHE A 182 4.35 -16.94 0.64
CA PHE A 182 5.36 -16.07 0.02
C PHE A 182 6.45 -15.67 1.04
N ALA A 183 6.05 -15.32 2.26
CA ALA A 183 6.96 -14.96 3.36
C ALA A 183 7.79 -16.18 3.83
N ASN A 184 7.14 -17.34 4.05
CA ASN A 184 7.78 -18.57 4.50
C ASN A 184 8.85 -19.06 3.53
N LYS A 185 8.62 -18.96 2.21
CA LYS A 185 9.64 -19.25 1.19
C LYS A 185 10.89 -18.37 1.30
N ARG A 186 10.83 -17.27 2.05
CA ARG A 186 11.93 -16.34 2.31
C ARG A 186 12.47 -16.43 3.73
N GLY A 187 12.02 -17.43 4.50
CA GLY A 187 12.42 -17.65 5.89
C GLY A 187 11.86 -16.60 6.84
N CYS A 188 10.64 -16.14 6.58
CA CYS A 188 9.97 -15.14 7.41
C CYS A 188 8.72 -15.70 8.08
N ASP A 189 8.52 -15.36 9.35
CA ASP A 189 7.42 -15.80 10.19
C ASP A 189 6.18 -14.90 10.06
N VAL A 190 6.40 -13.64 9.63
CA VAL A 190 5.36 -12.62 9.51
C VAL A 190 5.32 -12.09 8.09
N ALA A 191 4.14 -12.07 7.48
CA ALA A 191 3.84 -11.41 6.21
C ALA A 191 3.11 -10.09 6.46
N VAL A 192 3.65 -8.98 5.98
CA VAL A 192 3.00 -7.67 6.06
C VAL A 192 2.74 -7.15 4.65
N THR A 193 1.47 -6.86 4.34
CA THR A 193 1.02 -6.43 3.00
C THR A 193 0.12 -5.18 3.06
N GLY A 194 -0.13 -4.58 1.90
CA GLY A 194 -1.20 -3.64 1.57
C GLY A 194 -2.14 -4.23 0.52
N HIS A 195 -2.34 -3.52 -0.59
CA HIS A 195 -2.98 -3.96 -1.85
C HIS A 195 -4.48 -4.29 -1.77
N SER A 196 -4.92 -5.07 -0.79
CA SER A 196 -6.35 -5.42 -0.66
C SER A 196 -7.18 -4.30 -0.04
N HIS A 197 -6.55 -3.27 0.51
CA HIS A 197 -7.19 -2.17 1.25
C HIS A 197 -8.01 -2.63 2.48
N HIS A 198 -7.81 -3.85 2.99
CA HIS A 198 -8.53 -4.39 4.14
C HIS A 198 -7.59 -4.56 5.32
N PRO A 199 -7.57 -3.62 6.29
CA PRO A 199 -6.71 -3.73 7.47
C PRO A 199 -7.15 -4.91 8.31
N MET A 200 -6.23 -5.85 8.52
CA MET A 200 -6.49 -7.07 9.29
C MET A 200 -5.22 -7.66 9.88
N LYS A 201 -5.42 -8.45 10.93
CA LYS A 201 -4.43 -9.34 11.52
C LYS A 201 -5.05 -10.74 11.54
N VAL A 202 -4.36 -11.72 10.99
CA VAL A 202 -4.80 -13.12 10.96
C VAL A 202 -3.63 -14.01 11.34
N GLU A 203 -3.84 -14.88 12.32
CA GLU A 203 -2.88 -15.90 12.74
C GLU A 203 -3.14 -17.19 11.98
N PHE A 204 -2.10 -17.72 11.36
CA PHE A 204 -2.10 -19.03 10.71
C PHE A 204 -1.19 -19.99 11.49
N LYS A 205 -1.37 -21.28 11.27
CA LYS A 205 -0.48 -22.29 11.86
C LYS A 205 1.00 -22.03 11.55
N ASP A 206 1.27 -21.49 10.36
CA ASP A 206 2.61 -21.36 9.80
C ASP A 206 3.08 -19.89 9.76
N GLY A 207 2.41 -18.97 10.46
CA GLY A 207 2.84 -17.58 10.53
C GLY A 207 1.73 -16.56 10.80
N LEU A 208 2.11 -15.28 10.87
CA LEU A 208 1.23 -14.14 11.11
C LEU A 208 1.07 -13.32 9.83
N PHE A 209 -0.17 -13.04 9.45
CA PHE A 209 -0.50 -12.12 8.36
C PHE A 209 -1.00 -10.78 8.90
N LEU A 210 -0.47 -9.69 8.35
CA LEU A 210 -0.91 -8.33 8.62
C LEU A 210 -1.18 -7.59 7.30
N ASN A 211 -2.27 -6.82 7.26
CA ASN A 211 -2.53 -5.89 6.18
C ASN A 211 -2.68 -4.46 6.72
N SER A 212 -1.96 -3.52 6.13
CA SER A 212 -1.90 -2.13 6.59
C SER A 212 -3.10 -1.29 6.17
N GLY A 213 -4.03 -1.84 5.37
CA GLY A 213 -5.22 -1.11 4.94
C GLY A 213 -4.95 -0.06 3.89
N THR A 214 -5.54 1.14 4.02
CA THR A 214 -5.45 2.20 3.01
C THR A 214 -5.69 3.59 3.61
N TRP A 215 -5.34 4.64 2.83
CA TRP A 215 -5.57 6.06 3.16
C TRP A 215 -6.53 6.76 2.20
N VAL A 216 -7.23 6.02 1.34
CA VAL A 216 -8.25 6.57 0.45
C VAL A 216 -9.65 6.42 1.03
N ALA A 217 -10.60 7.15 0.48
CA ALA A 217 -12.03 7.14 0.88
C ALA A 217 -12.25 7.47 2.37
N GLY A 218 -11.45 8.37 2.94
CA GLY A 218 -11.58 8.82 4.34
C GLY A 218 -11.07 7.81 5.38
N ARG A 219 -10.31 6.82 4.94
CA ARG A 219 -9.62 5.87 5.83
C ARG A 219 -8.22 6.37 6.15
N GLU A 220 -7.69 5.92 7.28
CA GLU A 220 -6.40 6.33 7.83
C GLU A 220 -5.82 5.14 8.61
N ASP A 221 -5.57 4.04 7.87
CA ASP A 221 -5.14 2.78 8.50
C ASP A 221 -3.60 2.75 8.69
N LEU A 222 -3.16 2.04 9.73
CA LEU A 222 -1.76 1.92 10.13
C LEU A 222 -1.52 0.57 10.78
N VAL A 223 -0.37 -0.04 10.52
CA VAL A 223 0.15 -1.17 11.30
C VAL A 223 1.31 -0.68 12.16
N MET A 224 1.27 -1.04 13.44
CA MET A 224 2.38 -0.85 14.39
C MET A 224 2.94 -2.20 14.80
N ILE A 225 4.25 -2.32 14.80
CA ILE A 225 4.98 -3.53 15.19
C ILE A 225 6.03 -3.17 16.22
N ASP A 226 6.02 -3.85 17.35
CA ASP A 226 7.11 -3.83 18.31
C ASP A 226 7.69 -5.23 18.48
N THR A 227 8.84 -5.47 17.86
CA THR A 227 9.52 -6.77 17.89
C THR A 227 10.10 -7.11 19.24
N SER A 228 10.36 -6.12 20.11
CA SER A 228 10.95 -6.34 21.44
C SER A 228 9.98 -7.05 22.41
N VAL A 229 8.68 -6.85 22.19
CA VAL A 229 7.60 -7.45 23.01
C VAL A 229 6.66 -8.33 22.19
N GLY A 230 6.94 -8.54 20.90
CA GLY A 230 6.09 -9.34 20.01
C GLY A 230 4.71 -8.74 19.78
N LEU A 231 4.60 -7.41 19.80
CA LEU A 231 3.32 -6.72 19.62
C LEU A 231 3.10 -6.39 18.13
N TYR A 232 1.92 -6.75 17.62
CA TYR A 232 1.48 -6.51 16.25
C TYR A 232 0.06 -5.94 16.27
N GLU A 233 -0.09 -4.67 15.94
CA GLU A 233 -1.37 -3.97 16.00
C GLU A 233 -1.77 -3.41 14.64
N VAL A 234 -3.07 -3.54 14.33
CA VAL A 234 -3.69 -2.97 13.12
C VAL A 234 -4.68 -1.91 13.56
N HIS A 235 -4.38 -0.66 13.28
CA HIS A 235 -5.21 0.48 13.64
C HIS A 235 -6.07 0.92 12.46
N LYS A 236 -7.38 0.98 12.69
CA LYS A 236 -8.37 1.53 11.74
C LYS A 236 -8.72 2.94 12.19
N ARG A 237 -8.14 3.96 11.64
CA ARG A 237 -8.16 5.38 12.04
C ARG A 237 -7.10 5.72 13.10
N ILE A 238 -6.27 6.68 12.76
CA ILE A 238 -5.14 7.13 13.58
C ILE A 238 -5.53 7.99 14.78
N ASP A 239 -6.76 8.51 14.82
CA ASP A 239 -7.21 9.41 15.90
C ASP A 239 -7.21 8.73 17.29
N ASN A 240 -7.19 7.40 17.33
CA ASN A 240 -7.21 6.61 18.56
C ASN A 240 -5.83 6.09 18.99
N ILE A 241 -4.74 6.49 18.31
CA ILE A 241 -3.40 6.01 18.64
C ILE A 241 -2.79 6.95 19.68
N VAL A 242 -2.46 6.40 20.84
CA VAL A 242 -1.63 7.06 21.87
C VAL A 242 -0.18 6.69 21.57
N PHE A 243 0.63 7.69 21.22
CA PHE A 243 2.08 7.54 20.96
C PHE A 243 2.88 7.84 22.22
#